data_8c62f65268d0beb6721a4effa271f8b0
#
_entry.id   8c62f65268d0beb6721a4effa271f8b0
#
_cell.length_a   1.000
_cell.length_b   1.000
_cell.length_c   1.000
_cell.angle_alpha   90.00
_cell.angle_beta   90.00
_cell.angle_gamma   90.00
#
_symmetry.space_group_name_H-M   'P 1'
#
loop_
_entity.id
_entity.type
_entity.pdbx_description
1 polymer ?
#
loop_
_entity_poly.entity_id
_entity_poly.type
_entity_poly.pdbx_seq_one_letter_code
_entity_poly.pdbx_strand_id
1 'polypeptide(L)'
;MGPLGSWLLVLQLLGWVWVGQAGVGNSFKDCSQFLFMRTPPVGFRGGELRQICQRYNEKPRFATLYDRSRRVPIYSAYTFKKSDGQERMDTPWMYEPQLASQEENSNMRVLPPAEQMDPLIEESQAVLQDFTDAVLYERGALNPDQHQSSSEDKAATYTLTNHVPLVTIFLEESWTAYVDTVRQRLNNFCHGKAYVMTGVAVSGLMIRRGNTDRLAVPRYLWSAYCCPRFDRNSPYEVRFMFPTYAAYGINQEVGHSVQEVPLKTLESKLKNQTNVDRNLSLFYKDCIVENIIKRRKR
;
A
#
# COMPACT_ATOMS: atom_id res chain seq x y z
N MET A 1 -9.95 -72.30 -26.85
CA MET A 1 -10.90 -71.23 -26.91
C MET A 1 -10.82 -70.50 -25.56
N GLY A 2 -10.07 -69.46 -25.45
CA GLY A 2 -9.88 -68.64 -24.27
C GLY A 2 -10.39 -67.25 -24.51
N PRO A 3 -11.05 -66.56 -23.56
CA PRO A 3 -11.62 -65.23 -23.74
C PRO A 3 -10.56 -64.13 -23.64
N LEU A 4 -10.63 -63.23 -24.61
CA LEU A 4 -9.83 -62.01 -24.65
C LEU A 4 -10.28 -61.06 -23.51
N GLY A 5 -9.36 -60.78 -22.59
CA GLY A 5 -9.51 -59.78 -21.55
C GLY A 5 -9.38 -58.35 -22.13
N SER A 6 -10.47 -57.60 -22.06
CA SER A 6 -10.50 -56.16 -22.47
C SER A 6 -9.89 -55.32 -21.38
N TRP A 7 -8.71 -54.73 -21.62
CA TRP A 7 -8.07 -53.74 -20.76
C TRP A 7 -8.68 -52.37 -21.04
N LEU A 8 -9.58 -51.92 -20.20
CA LEU A 8 -10.10 -50.55 -20.19
C LEU A 8 -9.01 -49.63 -19.55
N LEU A 9 -8.25 -48.92 -20.38
CA LEU A 9 -7.41 -47.80 -19.98
C LEU A 9 -8.31 -46.64 -19.54
N VAL A 10 -8.49 -46.47 -18.25
CA VAL A 10 -9.07 -45.26 -17.65
C VAL A 10 -8.01 -44.18 -17.67
N LEU A 11 -8.02 -43.31 -18.67
CA LEU A 11 -7.29 -42.08 -18.71
C LEU A 11 -7.89 -41.11 -17.68
N GLN A 12 -7.31 -41.04 -16.50
CA GLN A 12 -7.58 -39.97 -15.53
C GLN A 12 -7.01 -38.67 -16.08
N LEU A 13 -7.84 -37.87 -16.73
CA LEU A 13 -7.57 -36.44 -17.00
C LEU A 13 -7.57 -35.70 -15.67
N LEU A 14 -6.40 -35.61 -15.03
CA LEU A 14 -6.13 -34.64 -13.95
C LEU A 14 -6.16 -33.26 -14.60
N GLY A 15 -7.37 -32.68 -14.69
CA GLY A 15 -7.55 -31.28 -14.99
C GLY A 15 -6.81 -30.45 -13.93
N TRP A 16 -5.69 -29.87 -14.32
CA TRP A 16 -5.03 -28.82 -13.53
C TRP A 16 -5.98 -27.64 -13.48
N VAL A 17 -6.73 -27.54 -12.39
CA VAL A 17 -7.46 -26.31 -12.08
C VAL A 17 -6.40 -25.27 -11.76
N TRP A 18 -6.08 -24.44 -12.72
CA TRP A 18 -5.34 -23.21 -12.47
C TRP A 18 -6.25 -22.33 -11.61
N VAL A 19 -6.03 -22.37 -10.29
CA VAL A 19 -6.56 -21.36 -9.40
C VAL A 19 -5.77 -20.09 -9.73
N GLY A 20 -6.33 -19.26 -10.59
CA GLY A 20 -5.79 -17.97 -10.92
C GLY A 20 -5.63 -17.18 -9.61
N GLN A 21 -4.39 -16.85 -9.25
CA GLN A 21 -4.13 -15.95 -8.12
C GLN A 21 -4.64 -14.57 -8.50
N ALA A 22 -5.76 -14.15 -7.92
CA ALA A 22 -6.33 -12.83 -8.16
C ALA A 22 -5.45 -11.75 -7.52
N GLY A 23 -5.03 -10.75 -8.32
CA GLY A 23 -4.35 -9.55 -7.81
C GLY A 23 -5.34 -8.62 -7.07
N VAL A 24 -6.57 -8.50 -7.58
CA VAL A 24 -7.64 -7.68 -7.00
C VAL A 24 -8.76 -8.57 -6.47
N GLY A 25 -9.20 -8.34 -5.22
CA GLY A 25 -10.23 -9.16 -4.61
C GLY A 25 -10.76 -8.59 -3.29
N ASN A 26 -11.33 -9.47 -2.48
CA ASN A 26 -11.86 -9.15 -1.15
C ASN A 26 -10.98 -9.68 -0.01
N SER A 27 -9.74 -10.09 -0.30
CA SER A 27 -8.83 -10.68 0.67
C SER A 27 -7.37 -10.42 0.30
N PHE A 28 -6.53 -10.09 1.30
CA PHE A 28 -5.07 -10.02 1.16
C PHE A 28 -4.37 -11.38 1.31
N LYS A 29 -5.07 -12.49 1.13
CA LYS A 29 -4.52 -13.83 1.35
C LYS A 29 -3.20 -14.04 0.60
N ASP A 30 -3.14 -13.64 -0.67
CA ASP A 30 -2.00 -13.87 -1.56
C ASP A 30 -0.83 -12.90 -1.33
N CYS A 31 -1.02 -11.84 -0.54
CA CYS A 31 0.00 -10.86 -0.17
C CYS A 31 0.06 -10.59 1.34
N SER A 32 -0.46 -11.50 2.16
CA SER A 32 -0.47 -11.36 3.61
C SER A 32 0.92 -11.24 4.25
N GLN A 33 1.99 -11.61 3.52
CA GLN A 33 3.39 -11.45 3.96
C GLN A 33 3.81 -9.98 4.17
N PHE A 34 3.08 -9.02 3.60
CA PHE A 34 3.32 -7.59 3.80
C PHE A 34 2.62 -7.02 5.02
N LEU A 35 1.81 -7.83 5.68
CA LEU A 35 1.06 -7.46 6.87
C LEU A 35 1.70 -8.10 8.12
N PHE A 36 1.81 -7.34 9.20
CA PHE A 36 2.36 -7.86 10.44
C PHE A 36 1.51 -9.04 10.95
N MET A 37 2.17 -10.15 11.27
CA MET A 37 1.55 -11.44 11.64
C MET A 37 0.51 -11.94 10.60
N ARG A 38 0.67 -11.53 9.34
CA ARG A 38 -0.24 -11.85 8.23
C ARG A 38 -1.69 -11.41 8.49
N THR A 39 -1.88 -10.42 9.36
CA THR A 39 -3.19 -9.95 9.79
C THR A 39 -3.45 -8.55 9.22
N PRO A 40 -4.50 -8.38 8.42
CA PRO A 40 -4.87 -7.07 7.90
C PRO A 40 -5.25 -6.10 9.01
N PRO A 41 -5.08 -4.78 8.79
CA PRO A 41 -5.67 -3.77 9.67
C PRO A 41 -7.19 -3.89 9.63
N VAL A 42 -7.81 -3.49 10.73
CA VAL A 42 -9.28 -3.53 10.89
C VAL A 42 -9.82 -2.13 11.05
N GLY A 43 -11.11 -1.95 10.74
CA GLY A 43 -11.83 -0.72 11.02
C GLY A 43 -11.94 0.25 9.84
N PHE A 44 -11.36 -0.04 8.68
CA PHE A 44 -11.57 0.78 7.48
C PHE A 44 -12.94 0.48 6.85
N ARG A 45 -13.66 1.56 6.49
CA ARG A 45 -14.99 1.50 5.88
C ARG A 45 -15.04 2.30 4.58
N GLY A 46 -15.80 1.81 3.61
CA GLY A 46 -16.07 2.47 2.35
C GLY A 46 -17.02 1.65 1.50
N GLY A 47 -17.68 2.29 0.52
CA GLY A 47 -18.67 1.61 -0.31
C GLY A 47 -18.07 0.62 -1.30
N GLU A 48 -16.97 1.00 -1.96
CA GLU A 48 -16.35 0.19 -3.03
C GLU A 48 -14.88 -0.11 -2.76
N LEU A 49 -14.58 -0.57 -1.52
CA LEU A 49 -13.22 -0.97 -1.18
C LEU A 49 -12.83 -2.27 -1.90
N ARG A 50 -11.62 -2.28 -2.47
CA ARG A 50 -10.97 -3.44 -3.06
C ARG A 50 -9.64 -3.68 -2.40
N GLN A 51 -9.32 -4.94 -2.16
CA GLN A 51 -8.02 -5.36 -1.66
C GLN A 51 -7.16 -5.79 -2.84
N ILE A 52 -6.07 -5.07 -3.06
CA ILE A 52 -5.15 -5.30 -4.17
C ILE A 52 -3.88 -5.92 -3.63
N CYS A 53 -3.55 -7.11 -4.11
CA CYS A 53 -2.21 -7.64 -4.02
C CYS A 53 -1.42 -7.11 -5.23
N GLN A 54 -0.69 -6.03 -5.02
CA GLN A 54 0.10 -5.36 -6.07
C GLN A 54 1.14 -6.33 -6.63
N ARG A 55 0.92 -6.81 -7.85
CA ARG A 55 1.77 -7.82 -8.50
C ARG A 55 2.55 -7.21 -9.65
N TYR A 56 3.83 -7.49 -9.66
CA TYR A 56 4.75 -7.12 -10.74
C TYR A 56 5.72 -8.26 -11.04
N ASN A 57 5.86 -8.62 -12.31
CA ASN A 57 6.66 -9.78 -12.74
C ASN A 57 6.29 -11.05 -11.96
N GLU A 58 5.00 -11.43 -11.98
CA GLU A 58 4.40 -12.64 -11.38
C GLU A 58 4.56 -12.74 -9.84
N LYS A 59 5.05 -11.70 -9.17
CA LYS A 59 5.28 -11.72 -7.72
C LYS A 59 4.48 -10.61 -7.03
N PRO A 60 3.84 -10.90 -5.88
CA PRO A 60 3.28 -9.85 -5.05
C PRO A 60 4.41 -9.00 -4.45
N ARG A 61 4.27 -7.68 -4.54
CA ARG A 61 5.27 -6.70 -4.09
C ARG A 61 4.85 -5.93 -2.86
N PHE A 62 3.56 -5.61 -2.75
CA PHE A 62 2.94 -4.98 -1.59
C PHE A 62 1.41 -5.15 -1.63
N ALA A 63 0.70 -4.61 -0.64
CA ALA A 63 -0.75 -4.71 -0.51
C ALA A 63 -1.38 -3.32 -0.44
N THR A 64 -2.50 -3.09 -1.13
CA THR A 64 -3.20 -1.81 -1.13
C THR A 64 -4.70 -2.01 -0.87
N LEU A 65 -5.26 -1.25 0.07
CA LEU A 65 -6.71 -1.08 0.16
C LEU A 65 -7.11 0.12 -0.70
N TYR A 66 -7.92 -0.09 -1.70
CA TYR A 66 -8.26 0.88 -2.72
C TYR A 66 -9.75 1.23 -2.69
N ASP A 67 -10.08 2.51 -2.74
CA ASP A 67 -11.45 3.00 -2.91
C ASP A 67 -11.71 3.26 -4.40
N ARG A 68 -12.45 2.34 -5.03
CA ARG A 68 -12.76 2.41 -6.44
C ARG A 68 -13.67 3.58 -6.78
N SER A 69 -14.59 3.96 -5.89
CA SER A 69 -15.52 5.06 -6.13
C SER A 69 -14.82 6.43 -6.13
N ARG A 70 -13.76 6.55 -5.32
CA ARG A 70 -12.93 7.76 -5.21
C ARG A 70 -11.65 7.71 -6.02
N ARG A 71 -11.32 6.56 -6.58
CA ARG A 71 -10.12 6.25 -7.38
C ARG A 71 -8.82 6.61 -6.68
N VAL A 72 -8.74 6.30 -5.38
CA VAL A 72 -7.54 6.53 -4.57
C VAL A 72 -7.27 5.36 -3.63
N PRO A 73 -5.98 5.04 -3.35
CA PRO A 73 -5.63 4.12 -2.27
C PRO A 73 -5.98 4.74 -0.90
N ILE A 74 -6.60 3.93 -0.04
CA ILE A 74 -6.84 4.28 1.36
C ILE A 74 -5.58 4.04 2.18
N TYR A 75 -4.87 2.94 1.92
CA TYR A 75 -3.51 2.68 2.39
C TYR A 75 -2.77 1.70 1.50
N SER A 76 -1.44 1.79 1.50
CA SER A 76 -0.53 0.74 1.03
C SER A 76 0.25 0.17 2.22
N ALA A 77 0.35 -1.16 2.28
CA ALA A 77 1.09 -1.89 3.30
C ALA A 77 2.21 -2.70 2.66
N TYR A 78 3.42 -2.54 3.17
CA TYR A 78 4.62 -3.14 2.59
C TYR A 78 5.66 -3.51 3.64
N THR A 79 6.63 -4.33 3.26
CA THR A 79 7.82 -4.57 4.08
C THR A 79 8.93 -3.65 3.63
N PHE A 80 9.46 -2.88 4.58
CA PHE A 80 10.62 -2.04 4.33
C PHE A 80 11.84 -2.88 3.94
N LYS A 81 12.56 -2.43 2.95
CA LYS A 81 13.83 -3.01 2.51
C LYS A 81 14.95 -2.02 2.79
N LYS A 82 16.04 -2.48 3.42
CA LYS A 82 17.20 -1.62 3.64
C LYS A 82 17.67 -1.04 2.31
N SER A 83 17.69 0.28 2.22
CA SER A 83 17.86 1.04 1.00
C SER A 83 18.77 2.24 1.24
N ASP A 84 19.55 2.62 0.23
CA ASP A 84 20.34 3.84 0.20
C ASP A 84 19.52 5.12 0.00
N GLY A 85 18.23 4.98 -0.32
CA GLY A 85 17.33 6.09 -0.59
C GLY A 85 17.43 6.65 -2.01
N GLN A 86 18.22 6.02 -2.86
CA GLN A 86 18.32 6.42 -4.28
C GLN A 86 16.93 6.33 -4.93
N GLU A 87 16.49 7.47 -5.43
CA GLU A 87 15.21 7.60 -6.12
C GLU A 87 15.31 7.14 -7.57
N ARG A 88 14.15 6.92 -8.13
CA ARG A 88 13.79 6.77 -9.53
C ARG A 88 14.51 5.70 -10.32
N MET A 89 13.68 4.75 -10.64
CA MET A 89 13.83 4.01 -11.89
C MET A 89 13.08 4.74 -13.00
N ASP A 90 13.66 4.79 -14.18
CA ASP A 90 12.95 5.17 -15.41
C ASP A 90 11.95 4.04 -15.74
N THR A 91 10.82 4.07 -15.08
CA THR A 91 9.76 3.05 -15.17
C THR A 91 8.48 3.71 -15.64
N PRO A 92 7.82 3.16 -16.66
CA PRO A 92 6.54 3.68 -17.11
C PRO A 92 5.47 3.48 -16.03
N TRP A 93 4.49 4.38 -16.01
CA TRP A 93 3.35 4.29 -15.12
C TRP A 93 2.49 3.07 -15.42
N MET A 94 2.02 2.43 -14.35
CA MET A 94 1.25 1.19 -14.43
C MET A 94 -0.15 1.36 -13.84
N TYR A 95 -1.02 0.42 -14.20
CA TYR A 95 -2.39 0.30 -13.71
C TYR A 95 -2.71 -1.15 -13.32
N GLU A 96 -3.83 -1.36 -12.64
CA GLU A 96 -4.33 -2.67 -12.22
C GLU A 96 -5.45 -3.16 -13.14
N PRO A 97 -5.20 -4.08 -14.08
CA PRO A 97 -6.21 -4.54 -15.04
C PRO A 97 -7.45 -5.11 -14.37
N GLN A 98 -7.30 -5.86 -13.28
CA GLN A 98 -8.41 -6.50 -12.58
C GLN A 98 -9.34 -5.53 -11.83
N LEU A 99 -9.00 -4.24 -11.70
CA LEU A 99 -9.96 -3.22 -11.27
C LEU A 99 -11.00 -2.90 -12.35
N ALA A 100 -10.62 -2.99 -13.62
CA ALA A 100 -11.51 -2.80 -14.75
C ALA A 100 -12.33 -4.06 -15.04
N SER A 101 -11.67 -5.24 -15.11
CA SER A 101 -12.32 -6.53 -15.30
C SER A 101 -11.60 -7.64 -14.54
N GLN A 102 -12.33 -8.46 -13.78
CA GLN A 102 -11.77 -9.55 -12.97
C GLN A 102 -11.12 -10.66 -13.81
N GLU A 103 -11.47 -10.76 -15.07
CA GLU A 103 -10.93 -11.75 -16.02
C GLU A 103 -9.56 -11.36 -16.55
N GLU A 104 -9.15 -10.10 -16.32
CA GLU A 104 -7.89 -9.55 -16.77
C GLU A 104 -6.70 -10.08 -15.98
N ASN A 105 -5.49 -9.72 -16.44
CA ASN A 105 -4.23 -10.14 -15.83
C ASN A 105 -4.12 -9.64 -14.38
N SER A 106 -3.67 -10.49 -13.48
CA SER A 106 -3.45 -10.16 -12.08
C SER A 106 -2.18 -9.33 -11.82
N ASN A 107 -1.30 -9.17 -12.82
CA ASN A 107 -0.15 -8.27 -12.72
C ASN A 107 -0.53 -6.87 -13.20
N MET A 108 0.05 -5.88 -12.55
CA MET A 108 0.01 -4.52 -13.06
C MET A 108 0.62 -4.45 -14.47
N ARG A 109 0.08 -3.57 -15.29
CA ARG A 109 0.51 -3.35 -16.68
C ARG A 109 0.84 -1.90 -16.92
N VAL A 110 1.67 -1.65 -17.91
CA VAL A 110 1.96 -0.29 -18.40
C VAL A 110 0.66 0.35 -18.86
N LEU A 111 0.43 1.57 -18.40
CA LEU A 111 -0.75 2.35 -18.75
C LEU A 111 -0.72 2.65 -20.26
N PRO A 112 -1.79 2.35 -21.00
CA PRO A 112 -1.85 2.65 -22.43
C PRO A 112 -1.88 4.18 -22.67
N PRO A 113 -1.51 4.65 -23.86
CA PRO A 113 -1.73 6.03 -24.28
C PRO A 113 -3.20 6.44 -24.17
N ALA A 114 -3.47 7.74 -24.00
CA ALA A 114 -4.84 8.26 -23.80
C ALA A 114 -5.82 7.84 -24.90
N GLU A 115 -5.36 7.80 -26.14
CA GLU A 115 -6.16 7.47 -27.32
C GLU A 115 -6.53 5.97 -27.39
N GLN A 116 -5.84 5.13 -26.61
CA GLN A 116 -6.05 3.69 -26.56
C GLN A 116 -6.60 3.25 -25.20
N MET A 117 -6.97 4.20 -24.34
CA MET A 117 -7.46 3.94 -23.00
C MET A 117 -8.86 3.31 -23.04
N ASP A 118 -8.98 2.11 -22.47
CA ASP A 118 -10.28 1.50 -22.24
C ASP A 118 -11.06 2.35 -21.20
N PRO A 119 -12.29 2.76 -21.47
CA PRO A 119 -13.13 3.51 -20.52
C PRO A 119 -13.28 2.81 -19.16
N LEU A 120 -13.30 1.49 -19.10
CA LEU A 120 -13.40 0.73 -17.85
C LEU A 120 -12.18 0.94 -16.93
N ILE A 121 -11.00 1.20 -17.51
CA ILE A 121 -9.80 1.56 -16.73
C ILE A 121 -10.02 2.92 -16.06
N GLU A 122 -10.46 3.92 -16.82
CA GLU A 122 -10.74 5.26 -16.28
C GLU A 122 -11.86 5.26 -15.22
N GLU A 123 -12.89 4.45 -15.42
CA GLU A 123 -14.00 4.33 -14.47
C GLU A 123 -13.56 3.71 -13.14
N SER A 124 -12.59 2.79 -13.18
CA SER A 124 -12.21 1.97 -12.03
C SER A 124 -11.04 2.52 -11.22
N GLN A 125 -10.17 3.33 -11.83
CA GLN A 125 -8.95 3.81 -11.18
C GLN A 125 -8.46 5.15 -11.74
N ALA A 126 -7.43 5.72 -11.09
CA ALA A 126 -6.75 6.91 -11.55
C ALA A 126 -6.01 6.65 -12.86
N VAL A 127 -5.94 7.66 -13.71
CA VAL A 127 -5.13 7.70 -14.93
C VAL A 127 -4.27 8.97 -14.97
N LEU A 128 -3.23 9.01 -15.81
CA LEU A 128 -2.31 10.16 -15.87
C LEU A 128 -3.02 11.48 -16.20
N GLN A 129 -4.04 11.41 -17.05
CA GLN A 129 -4.85 12.56 -17.44
C GLN A 129 -5.57 13.24 -16.27
N ASP A 130 -5.81 12.52 -15.18
CA ASP A 130 -6.43 13.09 -13.97
C ASP A 130 -5.51 14.08 -13.25
N PHE A 131 -4.21 14.03 -13.52
CA PHE A 131 -3.19 14.93 -12.95
C PHE A 131 -2.71 16.01 -13.90
N THR A 132 -3.08 15.98 -15.18
CA THR A 132 -2.55 16.90 -16.21
C THR A 132 -2.86 18.37 -15.88
N ASP A 133 -4.09 18.64 -15.46
CA ASP A 133 -4.57 20.00 -15.15
C ASP A 133 -4.56 20.30 -13.64
N ALA A 134 -4.02 19.41 -12.84
CA ALA A 134 -3.99 19.53 -11.39
C ALA A 134 -2.75 20.27 -10.89
N VAL A 135 -2.59 21.55 -11.32
CA VAL A 135 -1.38 22.39 -11.12
C VAL A 135 -0.87 22.40 -9.67
N LEU A 136 -1.76 22.28 -8.70
CA LEU A 136 -1.43 22.30 -7.27
C LEU A 136 -0.95 20.94 -6.76
N TYR A 137 -1.24 19.85 -7.47
CA TYR A 137 -1.07 18.49 -6.96
C TYR A 137 -0.10 17.67 -7.80
N GLU A 138 0.81 17.00 -7.08
CA GLU A 138 1.69 15.95 -7.61
C GLU A 138 1.25 14.56 -7.12
N ARG A 139 1.78 13.54 -7.78
CA ARG A 139 1.53 12.13 -7.45
C ARG A 139 2.41 11.68 -6.28
N GLY A 140 1.85 11.66 -5.08
CA GLY A 140 2.55 11.17 -3.90
C GLY A 140 2.35 9.66 -3.69
N ALA A 141 3.44 8.91 -3.59
CA ALA A 141 3.42 7.47 -3.35
C ALA A 141 3.12 7.13 -1.90
N LEU A 142 2.24 6.14 -1.65
CA LEU A 142 2.03 5.58 -0.31
C LEU A 142 3.11 4.55 0.05
N ASN A 143 3.51 3.71 -0.88
CA ASN A 143 4.73 2.90 -0.78
C ASN A 143 5.81 3.57 -1.64
N PRO A 144 6.74 4.33 -1.04
CA PRO A 144 7.79 5.03 -1.79
C PRO A 144 8.88 4.06 -2.26
N ASP A 145 9.44 4.29 -3.43
CA ASP A 145 10.55 3.52 -3.99
C ASP A 145 11.82 3.60 -3.13
N GLN A 146 12.02 4.70 -2.40
CA GLN A 146 13.09 4.91 -1.42
C GLN A 146 13.08 3.88 -0.28
N HIS A 147 11.95 3.26 0.03
CA HIS A 147 11.81 2.19 1.02
C HIS A 147 11.98 0.78 0.41
N GLN A 148 12.35 0.69 -0.86
CA GLN A 148 12.59 -0.56 -1.58
C GLN A 148 14.05 -0.67 -2.03
N SER A 149 14.56 -1.88 -2.22
CA SER A 149 15.97 -2.10 -2.57
C SER A 149 16.19 -2.71 -3.95
N SER A 150 15.32 -3.62 -4.39
CA SER A 150 15.45 -4.22 -5.73
C SER A 150 14.79 -3.35 -6.80
N SER A 151 15.30 -3.44 -8.03
CA SER A 151 14.72 -2.74 -9.17
C SER A 151 13.25 -3.08 -9.39
N GLU A 152 12.87 -4.35 -9.25
CA GLU A 152 11.48 -4.75 -9.44
C GLU A 152 10.56 -4.27 -8.29
N ASP A 153 11.04 -4.23 -7.03
CA ASP A 153 10.25 -3.71 -5.92
C ASP A 153 10.07 -2.19 -6.07
N LYS A 154 11.12 -1.46 -6.51
CA LYS A 154 11.03 -0.04 -6.85
C LYS A 154 10.08 0.20 -8.03
N ALA A 155 10.26 -0.52 -9.14
CA ALA A 155 9.40 -0.39 -10.32
C ALA A 155 7.91 -0.62 -9.98
N ALA A 156 7.61 -1.60 -9.14
CA ALA A 156 6.23 -1.89 -8.74
C ALA A 156 5.54 -0.74 -8.00
N THR A 157 6.29 0.22 -7.43
CA THR A 157 5.68 1.37 -6.74
C THR A 157 5.07 2.38 -7.71
N TYR A 158 5.46 2.36 -9.00
CA TYR A 158 4.99 3.27 -10.05
C TYR A 158 3.65 2.85 -10.67
N THR A 159 2.72 2.40 -9.83
CA THR A 159 1.32 2.17 -10.22
C THR A 159 0.42 3.26 -9.66
N LEU A 160 -0.55 3.73 -10.45
CA LEU A 160 -1.46 4.80 -10.04
C LEU A 160 -2.35 4.40 -8.86
N THR A 161 -2.54 3.10 -8.62
CA THR A 161 -3.25 2.59 -7.43
C THR A 161 -2.45 2.69 -6.13
N ASN A 162 -1.18 3.12 -6.20
CA ASN A 162 -0.32 3.44 -5.05
C ASN A 162 -0.15 4.95 -4.82
N HIS A 163 -0.71 5.80 -5.69
CA HIS A 163 -0.48 7.24 -5.67
C HIS A 163 -1.76 8.03 -5.37
N VAL A 164 -1.57 9.16 -4.70
CA VAL A 164 -2.63 10.10 -4.34
C VAL A 164 -2.22 11.53 -4.71
N PRO A 165 -3.19 12.43 -4.98
CA PRO A 165 -2.88 13.83 -5.22
C PRO A 165 -2.44 14.52 -3.92
N LEU A 166 -1.19 14.96 -3.88
CA LEU A 166 -0.61 15.73 -2.78
C LEU A 166 -0.20 17.10 -3.26
N VAL A 167 -0.41 18.10 -2.42
CA VAL A 167 0.11 19.47 -2.66
C VAL A 167 1.62 19.39 -2.82
N THR A 168 2.12 19.95 -3.93
CA THR A 168 3.52 19.80 -4.36
C THR A 168 4.51 20.18 -3.27
N ILE A 169 4.35 21.35 -2.65
CA ILE A 169 5.25 21.82 -1.60
C ILE A 169 5.19 20.95 -0.33
N PHE A 170 4.01 20.42 0.05
CA PHE A 170 3.88 19.47 1.15
C PHE A 170 4.63 18.17 0.86
N LEU A 171 4.48 17.65 -0.37
CA LEU A 171 5.15 16.43 -0.80
C LEU A 171 6.67 16.59 -0.78
N GLU A 172 7.18 17.63 -1.43
CA GLU A 172 8.62 17.81 -1.65
C GLU A 172 9.38 18.20 -0.38
N GLU A 173 8.84 19.11 0.42
CA GLU A 173 9.56 19.62 1.59
C GLU A 173 9.30 18.82 2.87
N SER A 174 8.02 18.47 3.14
CA SER A 174 7.68 17.88 4.44
C SER A 174 7.59 16.37 4.40
N TRP A 175 6.86 15.82 3.39
CA TRP A 175 6.60 14.38 3.36
C TRP A 175 7.82 13.58 2.94
N THR A 176 8.54 14.02 1.92
CA THR A 176 9.77 13.36 1.45
C THR A 176 10.86 13.35 2.55
N ALA A 177 11.01 14.45 3.29
CA ALA A 177 11.93 14.51 4.44
C ALA A 177 11.55 13.49 5.55
N TYR A 178 10.24 13.33 5.81
CA TYR A 178 9.77 12.32 6.77
C TYR A 178 10.02 10.89 6.26
N VAL A 179 9.76 10.61 4.99
CA VAL A 179 10.03 9.29 4.36
C VAL A 179 11.52 8.93 4.54
N ASP A 180 12.42 9.88 4.27
CA ASP A 180 13.85 9.66 4.45
C ASP A 180 14.25 9.46 5.93
N THR A 181 13.65 10.19 6.85
CA THR A 181 13.84 10.00 8.30
C THR A 181 13.44 8.59 8.73
N VAL A 182 12.30 8.07 8.27
CA VAL A 182 11.89 6.68 8.55
C VAL A 182 12.85 5.68 7.94
N ARG A 183 13.29 5.92 6.69
CA ARG A 183 14.27 5.09 6.01
C ARG A 183 15.57 4.97 6.82
N GLN A 184 16.15 6.08 7.24
CA GLN A 184 17.37 6.11 8.06
C GLN A 184 17.17 5.40 9.41
N ARG A 185 16.03 5.66 10.08
CA ARG A 185 15.67 5.03 11.37
C ARG A 185 15.58 3.52 11.24
N LEU A 186 14.86 3.02 10.23
CA LEU A 186 14.70 1.58 10.02
C LEU A 186 15.99 0.91 9.51
N ASN A 187 16.77 1.57 8.65
CA ASN A 187 18.08 1.08 8.22
C ASN A 187 19.01 0.83 9.40
N ASN A 188 19.08 1.82 10.32
CA ASN A 188 20.07 1.81 11.39
C ASN A 188 19.65 0.93 12.57
N PHE A 189 18.37 0.92 12.91
CA PHE A 189 17.91 0.37 14.19
C PHE A 189 16.92 -0.80 14.08
N CYS A 190 16.42 -1.14 12.89
CA CYS A 190 15.58 -2.31 12.70
C CYS A 190 16.41 -3.52 12.27
N HIS A 191 16.46 -4.58 13.09
CA HIS A 191 17.25 -5.79 12.83
C HIS A 191 16.46 -6.93 12.16
N GLY A 192 15.30 -6.66 11.63
CA GLY A 192 14.46 -7.67 11.01
C GLY A 192 13.55 -7.07 9.95
N LYS A 193 12.43 -7.73 9.73
CA LYS A 193 11.38 -7.13 8.90
C LYS A 193 10.75 -5.97 9.65
N ALA A 194 10.71 -4.80 9.00
CA ALA A 194 9.80 -3.74 9.36
C ALA A 194 8.61 -3.76 8.41
N TYR A 195 7.42 -3.64 8.98
CA TYR A 195 6.17 -3.50 8.24
C TYR A 195 5.78 -2.04 8.28
N VAL A 196 5.52 -1.45 7.13
CA VAL A 196 5.11 -0.06 7.02
C VAL A 196 3.74 0.00 6.40
N MET A 197 2.92 0.91 6.89
CA MET A 197 1.60 1.21 6.36
C MET A 197 1.49 2.71 6.22
N THR A 198 1.26 3.16 5.01
CA THR A 198 1.03 4.57 4.68
C THR A 198 -0.34 4.71 4.06
N GLY A 199 -1.10 5.70 4.47
CA GLY A 199 -2.45 5.88 3.97
C GLY A 199 -2.95 7.31 4.09
N VAL A 200 -4.21 7.50 3.75
CA VAL A 200 -4.84 8.80 3.65
C VAL A 200 -6.12 8.89 4.46
N ALA A 201 -6.46 10.11 4.82
CA ALA A 201 -7.80 10.52 5.23
C ALA A 201 -8.36 11.43 4.14
N VAL A 202 -9.28 10.91 3.34
CA VAL A 202 -9.86 11.68 2.23
C VAL A 202 -10.83 12.73 2.74
N SER A 203 -10.87 13.87 2.03
CA SER A 203 -11.86 14.93 2.21
C SER A 203 -12.99 14.78 1.19
N GLY A 204 -13.93 15.72 1.19
CA GLY A 204 -14.92 15.83 0.10
C GLY A 204 -14.40 16.52 -1.15
N LEU A 205 -13.15 17.00 -1.16
CA LEU A 205 -12.54 17.66 -2.31
C LEU A 205 -12.16 16.63 -3.37
N MET A 206 -12.50 16.96 -4.63
CA MET A 206 -12.21 16.11 -5.78
C MET A 206 -11.45 16.89 -6.85
N ILE A 207 -10.44 16.26 -7.46
CA ILE A 207 -9.94 16.70 -8.75
C ILE A 207 -11.01 16.38 -9.80
N ARG A 208 -11.31 17.34 -10.67
CA ARG A 208 -12.31 17.21 -11.74
C ARG A 208 -11.65 17.26 -13.09
N ARG A 209 -12.17 16.45 -14.02
CA ARG A 209 -11.79 16.48 -15.43
C ARG A 209 -13.05 16.40 -16.28
N GLY A 210 -13.19 17.32 -17.24
CA GLY A 210 -14.36 17.33 -18.11
C GLY A 210 -15.70 17.41 -17.36
N ASN A 211 -15.79 18.20 -16.30
CA ASN A 211 -16.98 18.34 -15.44
C ASN A 211 -17.34 17.12 -14.59
N THR A 212 -16.49 16.08 -14.57
CA THR A 212 -16.68 14.83 -13.81
C THR A 212 -15.71 14.80 -12.65
N ASP A 213 -16.19 14.37 -11.46
CA ASP A 213 -15.35 14.11 -10.29
C ASP A 213 -14.48 12.88 -10.55
N ARG A 214 -13.17 13.05 -10.40
CA ARG A 214 -12.19 12.02 -10.74
C ARG A 214 -11.51 11.46 -9.49
N LEU A 215 -10.61 12.19 -8.87
CA LEU A 215 -9.79 11.72 -7.76
C LEU A 215 -10.15 12.45 -6.48
N ALA A 216 -10.34 11.72 -5.38
CA ALA A 216 -10.44 12.35 -4.08
C ALA A 216 -9.08 12.90 -3.64
N VAL A 217 -9.07 14.16 -3.19
CA VAL A 217 -7.88 14.80 -2.62
C VAL A 217 -7.81 14.47 -1.12
N PRO A 218 -6.73 13.84 -0.63
CA PRO A 218 -6.55 13.60 0.79
C PRO A 218 -6.46 14.92 1.57
N ARG A 219 -7.11 14.97 2.73
CA ARG A 219 -6.88 16.04 3.71
C ARG A 219 -5.64 15.79 4.54
N TYR A 220 -5.41 14.53 4.90
CA TYR A 220 -4.26 14.08 5.68
C TYR A 220 -3.58 12.92 4.99
N LEU A 221 -2.26 12.93 5.07
CA LEU A 221 -1.42 11.77 4.81
C LEU A 221 -0.90 11.25 6.15
N TRP A 222 -0.86 9.95 6.34
CA TRP A 222 -0.37 9.33 7.57
C TRP A 222 0.50 8.12 7.25
N SER A 223 1.42 7.80 8.15
CA SER A 223 2.24 6.60 8.05
C SER A 223 2.47 6.02 9.44
N ALA A 224 2.61 4.70 9.52
CA ALA A 224 2.99 3.98 10.72
C ALA A 224 3.89 2.81 10.36
N TYR A 225 4.84 2.48 11.25
CA TYR A 225 5.69 1.31 11.07
C TYR A 225 5.67 0.39 12.29
N CYS A 226 6.01 -0.87 12.05
CA CYS A 226 6.14 -1.93 13.04
C CYS A 226 7.45 -2.67 12.80
N CYS A 227 8.44 -2.51 13.70
CA CYS A 227 9.68 -3.27 13.71
C CYS A 227 9.79 -4.06 15.02
N PRO A 228 9.35 -5.33 15.06
CA PRO A 228 9.31 -6.10 16.30
C PRO A 228 10.71 -6.48 16.83
N ARG A 229 11.74 -6.45 15.99
CA ARG A 229 13.13 -6.70 16.36
C ARG A 229 13.99 -5.48 16.06
N PHE A 230 14.24 -4.67 17.04
CA PHE A 230 15.01 -3.43 16.93
C PHE A 230 16.21 -3.43 17.89
N ASP A 231 17.15 -2.54 17.65
CA ASP A 231 18.32 -2.33 18.51
C ASP A 231 17.89 -1.72 19.85
N ARG A 232 18.07 -2.49 20.92
CA ARG A 232 17.77 -2.02 22.28
C ARG A 232 18.84 -1.10 22.86
N ASN A 233 20.02 -1.02 22.22
CA ASN A 233 21.11 -0.14 22.57
C ASN A 233 21.09 1.17 21.75
N SER A 234 20.04 1.37 20.93
CA SER A 234 19.85 2.61 20.19
C SER A 234 19.75 3.81 21.14
N PRO A 235 20.06 5.04 20.67
CA PRO A 235 19.91 6.27 21.44
C PRO A 235 18.52 6.39 22.06
N TYR A 236 18.44 7.02 23.24
CA TYR A 236 17.17 7.12 23.98
C TYR A 236 16.06 7.76 23.14
N GLU A 237 16.40 8.83 22.41
CA GLU A 237 15.49 9.62 21.55
C GLU A 237 14.88 8.79 20.41
N VAL A 238 15.54 7.69 20.02
CA VAL A 238 15.08 6.78 18.97
C VAL A 238 14.38 5.57 19.56
N ARG A 239 14.84 5.09 20.70
CA ARG A 239 14.40 3.81 21.30
C ARG A 239 12.91 3.81 21.65
N PHE A 240 12.34 4.94 22.09
CA PHE A 240 10.91 5.01 22.41
C PHE A 240 10.01 4.98 21.17
N MET A 241 10.58 5.22 19.98
CA MET A 241 9.89 5.12 18.69
C MET A 241 9.77 3.68 18.20
N PHE A 242 10.19 2.68 19.02
CA PHE A 242 10.09 1.27 18.69
C PHE A 242 9.30 0.50 19.76
N PRO A 243 8.60 -0.60 19.38
CA PRO A 243 8.56 -1.25 18.07
C PRO A 243 7.69 -0.54 17.04
N THR A 244 6.84 0.43 17.44
CA THR A 244 5.94 1.16 16.55
C THR A 244 6.03 2.66 16.77
N TYR A 245 5.98 3.39 15.69
CA TYR A 245 5.74 4.82 15.71
C TYR A 245 4.95 5.23 14.47
N ALA A 246 4.41 6.42 14.47
CA ALA A 246 3.53 6.89 13.42
C ALA A 246 3.74 8.39 13.18
N ALA A 247 3.20 8.88 12.08
CA ALA A 247 3.14 10.29 11.78
C ALA A 247 1.92 10.62 10.93
N TYR A 248 1.56 11.90 10.90
CA TYR A 248 0.59 12.44 9.96
C TYR A 248 0.98 13.86 9.56
N GLY A 249 0.56 14.25 8.36
CA GLY A 249 0.71 15.62 7.83
C GLY A 249 -0.56 16.10 7.17
N ILE A 250 -0.79 17.41 7.20
CA ILE A 250 -1.91 18.06 6.52
C ILE A 250 -1.48 18.36 5.09
N ASN A 251 -2.26 17.91 4.13
CA ASN A 251 -2.03 18.13 2.71
C ASN A 251 -2.49 19.55 2.30
N GLN A 252 -1.63 20.55 2.52
CA GLN A 252 -1.91 21.97 2.27
C GLN A 252 -0.63 22.74 1.94
N GLU A 253 -0.79 23.93 1.35
CA GLU A 253 0.34 24.78 0.95
C GLU A 253 0.99 25.50 2.13
N VAL A 254 0.18 26.04 3.04
CA VAL A 254 0.66 26.88 4.15
C VAL A 254 0.57 26.11 5.45
N GLY A 255 1.67 26.14 6.23
CA GLY A 255 1.75 25.43 7.50
C GLY A 255 1.82 23.91 7.33
N HIS A 256 2.29 23.45 6.17
CA HIS A 256 2.55 22.04 5.93
C HIS A 256 3.67 21.54 6.86
N SER A 257 3.40 20.46 7.55
CA SER A 257 4.37 19.80 8.43
C SER A 257 3.95 18.37 8.68
N VAL A 258 4.92 17.53 9.02
CA VAL A 258 4.67 16.16 9.45
C VAL A 258 4.91 16.07 10.94
N GLN A 259 3.91 15.60 11.68
CA GLN A 259 3.96 15.41 13.12
C GLN A 259 4.15 13.93 13.43
N GLU A 260 5.26 13.57 14.06
CA GLU A 260 5.50 12.23 14.56
C GLU A 260 4.78 12.02 15.89
N VAL A 261 4.08 10.89 16.04
CA VAL A 261 3.25 10.58 17.21
C VAL A 261 3.27 9.08 17.53
N PRO A 262 2.97 8.69 18.76
CA PRO A 262 2.70 7.27 19.07
C PRO A 262 1.57 6.69 18.24
N LEU A 263 1.64 5.39 17.92
CA LEU A 263 0.64 4.67 17.11
C LEU A 263 -0.81 4.91 17.59
N LYS A 264 -1.05 4.83 18.90
CA LYS A 264 -2.39 5.04 19.47
C LYS A 264 -2.92 6.46 19.29
N THR A 265 -2.05 7.45 19.25
CA THR A 265 -2.42 8.84 18.95
C THR A 265 -2.89 8.98 17.51
N LEU A 266 -2.17 8.36 16.55
CA LEU A 266 -2.61 8.32 15.15
C LEU A 266 -3.97 7.61 15.03
N GLU A 267 -4.12 6.40 15.60
CA GLU A 267 -5.39 5.65 15.54
C GLU A 267 -6.55 6.46 16.12
N SER A 268 -6.36 7.17 17.24
CA SER A 268 -7.38 8.05 17.82
C SER A 268 -7.73 9.22 16.90
N LYS A 269 -6.73 9.85 16.26
CA LYS A 269 -6.95 10.92 15.29
C LYS A 269 -7.75 10.42 14.08
N LEU A 270 -7.41 9.25 13.53
CA LEU A 270 -8.14 8.65 12.41
C LEU A 270 -9.60 8.35 12.81
N LYS A 271 -9.85 7.81 14.00
CA LYS A 271 -11.22 7.56 14.51
C LYS A 271 -12.08 8.81 14.59
N ASN A 272 -11.47 9.94 14.92
CA ASN A 272 -12.17 11.21 15.10
C ASN A 272 -12.38 12.02 13.81
N GLN A 273 -11.55 11.75 12.78
CA GLN A 273 -11.47 12.62 11.59
C GLN A 273 -11.81 11.90 10.28
N THR A 274 -12.04 10.58 10.33
CA THR A 274 -12.32 9.78 9.14
C THR A 274 -13.48 8.83 9.37
N ASN A 275 -14.04 8.29 8.30
CA ASN A 275 -15.10 7.30 8.38
C ASN A 275 -14.50 5.90 8.63
N VAL A 276 -13.94 5.70 9.82
CA VAL A 276 -13.44 4.40 10.27
C VAL A 276 -14.18 3.93 11.52
N ASP A 277 -14.06 2.64 11.82
CA ASP A 277 -14.67 2.07 13.02
C ASP A 277 -13.95 2.49 14.30
N ARG A 278 -14.69 2.47 15.41
CA ARG A 278 -14.13 2.68 16.75
C ARG A 278 -13.07 1.65 17.14
N ASN A 279 -13.11 0.46 16.53
CA ASN A 279 -12.14 -0.63 16.73
C ASN A 279 -10.95 -0.57 15.75
N LEU A 280 -10.72 0.57 15.04
CA LEU A 280 -9.57 0.72 14.16
C LEU A 280 -8.28 0.28 14.86
N SER A 281 -7.56 -0.62 14.21
CA SER A 281 -6.22 -1.04 14.60
C SER A 281 -5.37 -1.27 13.35
N LEU A 282 -4.23 -0.59 13.29
CA LEU A 282 -3.33 -0.64 12.12
C LEU A 282 -2.45 -1.89 12.15
N PHE A 283 -1.98 -2.30 13.33
CA PHE A 283 -1.16 -3.51 13.47
C PHE A 283 -1.77 -4.47 14.48
N TYR A 284 -1.70 -5.76 14.17
CA TYR A 284 -2.12 -6.81 15.09
C TYR A 284 -1.43 -6.68 16.45
N LYS A 285 -2.21 -6.63 17.55
CA LYS A 285 -1.71 -6.45 18.93
C LYS A 285 -0.66 -5.33 19.06
N ASP A 286 -0.84 -4.23 18.34
CA ASP A 286 0.05 -3.07 18.36
C ASP A 286 1.54 -3.42 18.12
N CYS A 287 1.79 -4.39 17.23
CA CYS A 287 3.16 -4.88 16.95
C CYS A 287 3.86 -5.59 18.12
N ILE A 288 3.13 -6.06 19.11
CA ILE A 288 3.72 -6.75 20.27
C ILE A 288 3.77 -8.25 19.99
N VAL A 289 4.97 -8.83 20.07
CA VAL A 289 5.19 -10.28 19.98
C VAL A 289 5.27 -10.86 21.39
N GLU A 290 4.32 -11.70 21.78
CA GLU A 290 4.17 -12.24 23.14
C GLU A 290 5.43 -12.98 23.68
N ASN A 291 6.24 -13.58 22.82
CA ASN A 291 7.48 -14.24 23.20
C ASN A 291 8.59 -13.29 23.73
N ILE A 292 8.46 -11.98 23.54
CA ILE A 292 9.39 -10.98 24.08
C ILE A 292 9.06 -10.70 25.56
N ILE A 293 7.81 -10.85 25.96
CA ILE A 293 7.35 -10.58 27.33
C ILE A 293 7.78 -11.69 28.29
N LYS A 294 7.82 -12.97 27.86
CA LYS A 294 8.23 -14.08 28.72
C LYS A 294 9.71 -14.03 29.16
N ARG A 295 10.59 -13.32 28.44
CA ARG A 295 11.99 -13.11 28.84
C ARG A 295 12.20 -11.98 29.86
N ARG A 296 11.18 -11.16 30.15
CA ARG A 296 11.25 -10.09 31.18
C ARG A 296 10.87 -10.59 32.58
N LYS A 297 10.37 -11.82 32.73
CA LYS A 297 9.96 -12.41 34.02
C LYS A 297 10.90 -13.52 34.50
N ARG A 298 12.10 -13.63 33.97
CA ARG A 298 13.19 -14.52 34.49
C ARG A 298 14.42 -13.71 34.81
#